data_b5f4a43c0c69d69ad96726bc8f84622f
#
_entry.id   b5f4a43c0c69d69ad96726bc8f84622f
#
_cell.length_a   1.000
_cell.length_b   1.000
_cell.length_c   1.000
_cell.angle_alpha   90.00
_cell.angle_beta   90.00
_cell.angle_gamma   90.00
#
_symmetry.space_group_name_H-M   'P 1'
#
loop_
_entity.id
_entity.type
_entity.pdbx_description
1 polymer ?
#
loop_
_entity_poly.entity_id
_entity_poly.type
_entity_poly.pdbx_seq_one_letter_code
_entity_poly.pdbx_strand_id
1 'polypeptide(L)'
;MCIRDRDMMGDHASPDIVKAQAIKDATMAHFILQNYSEGDKFLHINGSYHSDFHQGILWYLMNVNSTLKYMTISTVYQENVQKLSKENMKRANFIICVDSDITRTF
;
A
#
# COMPACT_ATOMS: atom_id res chain seq x y z
N MET A 1 -8.22 -3.59 -7.04
CA MET A 1 -7.80 -4.89 -7.57
C MET A 1 -6.28 -4.96 -7.67
N CYS A 2 -5.69 -6.07 -7.30
CA CYS A 2 -4.23 -6.19 -7.14
C CYS A 2 -3.52 -6.77 -8.36
N ILE A 3 -3.62 -6.10 -9.50
CA ILE A 3 -2.86 -6.49 -10.71
C ILE A 3 -1.35 -6.45 -10.42
N ARG A 4 -0.92 -5.45 -9.68
CA ARG A 4 0.47 -5.31 -9.25
C ARG A 4 0.95 -6.49 -8.42
N ASP A 5 0.14 -6.97 -7.49
CA ASP A 5 0.51 -8.11 -6.65
C ASP A 5 0.74 -9.36 -7.49
N ARG A 6 -0.10 -9.55 -8.50
CA ARG A 6 0.05 -10.63 -9.45
C ARG A 6 1.36 -10.52 -10.23
N ASP A 7 1.67 -9.33 -10.72
CA ASP A 7 2.88 -9.06 -11.49
C ASP A 7 4.14 -9.25 -10.64
N MET A 8 4.11 -8.79 -9.39
CA MET A 8 5.24 -8.91 -8.47
C MET A 8 5.47 -10.33 -7.98
N MET A 9 4.44 -11.15 -7.89
CA MET A 9 4.54 -12.55 -7.52
C MET A 9 4.99 -13.42 -8.70
N GLY A 10 4.94 -12.88 -9.92
CA GLY A 10 5.36 -13.57 -11.12
C GLY A 10 4.57 -14.84 -11.37
N ASP A 11 5.26 -15.86 -11.88
CA ASP A 11 4.63 -17.13 -12.23
C ASP A 11 4.08 -17.92 -11.03
N HIS A 12 4.42 -17.50 -9.81
CA HIS A 12 3.94 -18.12 -8.58
C HIS A 12 2.60 -17.57 -8.10
N ALA A 13 2.12 -16.48 -8.70
CA ALA A 13 0.83 -15.90 -8.33
C ALA A 13 -0.32 -16.75 -8.87
N SER A 14 -1.08 -17.37 -7.97
CA SER A 14 -2.32 -18.04 -8.33
C SER A 14 -3.50 -17.06 -8.27
N PRO A 15 -4.60 -17.34 -9.00
CA PRO A 15 -5.83 -16.55 -8.85
C PRO A 15 -6.34 -16.50 -7.42
N ASP A 16 -6.11 -17.56 -6.65
CA ASP A 16 -6.54 -17.62 -5.24
C ASP A 16 -5.74 -16.67 -4.36
N ILE A 17 -4.44 -16.51 -4.60
CA ILE A 17 -3.62 -15.54 -3.88
C ILE A 17 -4.09 -14.12 -4.17
N VAL A 18 -4.39 -13.81 -5.42
CA VAL A 18 -4.91 -12.49 -5.82
C VAL A 18 -6.24 -12.20 -5.15
N LYS A 19 -7.14 -13.17 -5.12
CA LYS A 19 -8.43 -13.07 -4.44
C LYS A 19 -8.27 -12.88 -2.94
N ALA A 20 -7.34 -13.61 -2.32
CA ALA A 20 -7.06 -13.49 -0.89
C ALA A 20 -6.56 -12.08 -0.54
N GLN A 21 -5.68 -11.51 -1.36
CA GLN A 21 -5.21 -10.13 -1.16
C GLN A 21 -6.35 -9.13 -1.35
N ALA A 22 -7.17 -9.32 -2.36
CA ALA A 22 -8.32 -8.44 -2.63
C ALA A 22 -9.33 -8.46 -1.46
N ILE A 23 -9.59 -9.62 -0.90
CA ILE A 23 -10.48 -9.76 0.27
C ILE A 23 -9.89 -9.02 1.48
N LYS A 24 -8.60 -9.14 1.71
CA LYS A 24 -7.92 -8.43 2.80
C LYS A 24 -8.01 -6.92 2.60
N ASP A 25 -7.75 -6.43 1.41
CA ASP A 25 -7.84 -5.01 1.09
C ASP A 25 -9.25 -4.48 1.28
N ALA A 26 -10.25 -5.19 0.78
CA ALA A 26 -11.64 -4.83 0.92
C ALA A 26 -12.08 -4.82 2.39
N THR A 27 -11.63 -5.80 3.17
CA THR A 27 -11.95 -5.91 4.60
C THR A 27 -11.34 -4.75 5.38
N MET A 28 -10.08 -4.44 5.14
CA MET A 28 -9.42 -3.30 5.79
C MET A 28 -10.10 -1.98 5.44
N ALA A 29 -10.42 -1.78 4.17
CA ALA A 29 -11.14 -0.59 3.72
C ALA A 29 -12.51 -0.46 4.39
N HIS A 30 -13.24 -1.56 4.48
CA HIS A 30 -14.54 -1.59 5.14
C HIS A 30 -14.45 -1.14 6.59
N PHE A 31 -13.52 -1.69 7.36
CA PHE A 31 -13.36 -1.32 8.77
C PHE A 31 -12.81 0.09 8.97
N ILE A 32 -11.96 0.57 8.07
CA ILE A 32 -11.54 1.98 8.10
C ILE A 32 -12.75 2.90 7.95
N LEU A 33 -13.60 2.65 6.95
CA LEU A 33 -14.78 3.46 6.70
C LEU A 33 -15.78 3.38 7.85
N GLN A 34 -15.92 2.21 8.46
CA GLN A 34 -16.82 1.99 9.57
C GLN A 34 -16.41 2.77 10.83
N ASN A 35 -15.11 2.96 11.02
CA ASN A 35 -14.56 3.63 12.20
C ASN A 35 -14.16 5.09 11.96
N TYR A 36 -14.27 5.57 10.73
CA TYR A 36 -13.94 6.95 10.39
C TYR A 36 -15.20 7.83 10.42
N SER A 37 -15.07 8.99 11.06
CA SER A 37 -16.08 10.03 11.03
C SER A 37 -15.49 11.31 10.44
N GLU A 38 -16.33 12.10 9.78
CA GLU A 38 -15.89 13.36 9.18
C GLU A 38 -15.22 14.26 10.24
N GLY A 39 -14.07 14.80 9.88
CA GLY A 39 -13.25 15.60 10.77
C GLY A 39 -12.21 14.82 11.56
N ASP A 40 -12.28 13.48 11.56
CA ASP A 40 -11.30 12.65 12.22
C ASP A 40 -9.97 12.60 11.44
N LYS A 41 -8.91 12.36 12.18
CA LYS A 41 -7.63 11.93 11.61
C LYS A 41 -7.46 10.45 11.90
N PHE A 42 -7.34 9.66 10.85
CA PHE A 42 -7.25 8.20 10.95
C PHE A 42 -5.91 7.73 10.43
N LEU A 43 -5.16 7.00 11.25
CA LEU A 43 -3.91 6.38 10.83
C LEU A 43 -4.11 4.87 10.70
N HIS A 44 -3.79 4.34 9.54
CA HIS A 44 -3.81 2.89 9.28
C HIS A 44 -2.43 2.42 8.88
N ILE A 45 -1.96 1.35 9.51
CA ILE A 45 -0.65 0.77 9.25
C ILE A 45 -0.85 -0.61 8.63
N ASN A 46 -0.18 -0.85 7.50
CA ASN A 46 -0.32 -2.10 6.75
C ASN A 46 0.99 -2.44 6.03
N GLY A 47 1.07 -3.64 5.48
CA GLY A 47 2.14 -4.00 4.56
C GLY A 47 2.06 -3.22 3.26
N SER A 48 3.19 -2.91 2.66
CA SER A 48 3.28 -2.01 1.50
C SER A 48 2.44 -2.45 0.30
N TYR A 49 2.26 -3.75 0.09
CA TYR A 49 1.43 -4.26 -1.01
C TYR A 49 -0.02 -3.81 -0.95
N HIS A 50 -0.50 -3.46 0.25
CA HIS A 50 -1.89 -3.06 0.45
C HIS A 50 -2.16 -1.58 0.14
N SER A 51 -1.13 -0.76 -0.03
CA SER A 51 -1.29 0.69 -0.25
C SER A 51 -0.37 1.30 -1.30
N ASP A 52 0.70 0.63 -1.69
CA ASP A 52 1.65 1.17 -2.66
C ASP A 52 0.99 1.48 -4.00
N PHE A 53 1.46 2.56 -4.62
CA PHE A 53 0.94 3.10 -5.89
C PHE A 53 -0.54 3.47 -5.83
N HIS A 54 -1.04 3.78 -4.62
CA HIS A 54 -2.43 4.14 -4.37
C HIS A 54 -3.44 3.07 -4.82
N GLN A 55 -3.02 1.81 -4.74
CA GLN A 55 -3.83 0.63 -5.07
C GLN A 55 -4.31 -0.06 -3.78
N GLY A 56 -4.87 -1.23 -3.91
CA GLY A 56 -5.31 -2.03 -2.78
C GLY A 56 -6.39 -1.36 -1.95
N ILE A 57 -6.11 -1.11 -0.68
CA ILE A 57 -7.05 -0.49 0.27
C ILE A 57 -7.59 0.84 -0.30
N LEU A 58 -6.73 1.66 -0.89
CA LEU A 58 -7.11 2.97 -1.39
C LEU A 58 -8.09 2.88 -2.56
N TRP A 59 -7.95 1.87 -3.40
CA TRP A 59 -8.90 1.63 -4.47
C TRP A 59 -10.31 1.41 -3.92
N TYR A 60 -10.44 0.56 -2.89
CA TYR A 60 -11.73 0.30 -2.25
C TYR A 60 -12.28 1.53 -1.54
N LEU A 61 -11.44 2.27 -0.81
CA LEU A 61 -11.84 3.48 -0.11
C LEU A 61 -12.40 4.52 -1.08
N MET A 62 -11.70 4.76 -2.18
CA MET A 62 -12.12 5.76 -3.16
C MET A 62 -13.35 5.35 -3.95
N ASN A 63 -13.61 4.06 -4.12
CA ASN A 63 -14.84 3.59 -4.75
C ASN A 63 -16.07 3.79 -3.87
N VAL A 64 -15.91 3.73 -2.56
CA VAL A 64 -17.01 3.94 -1.61
C VAL A 64 -17.20 5.41 -1.28
N ASN A 65 -16.10 6.14 -1.09
CA ASN A 65 -16.15 7.56 -0.74
C ASN A 65 -15.04 8.32 -1.46
N SER A 66 -15.36 8.86 -2.63
CA SER A 66 -14.42 9.61 -3.48
C SER A 66 -14.02 10.96 -2.90
N THR A 67 -14.68 11.43 -1.84
CA THR A 67 -14.38 12.72 -1.20
C THR A 67 -13.34 12.61 -0.09
N LEU A 68 -12.94 11.39 0.26
CA LEU A 68 -11.92 11.17 1.29
C LEU A 68 -10.59 11.82 0.87
N LYS A 69 -10.00 12.51 1.82
CA LYS A 69 -8.63 13.02 1.69
C LYS A 69 -7.71 12.04 2.38
N TYR A 70 -6.71 11.56 1.66
CA TYR A 70 -5.75 10.60 2.20
C TYR A 70 -4.33 10.94 1.79
N MET A 71 -3.40 10.40 2.54
CA MET A 71 -1.98 10.53 2.29
C MET A 71 -1.32 9.19 2.61
N THR A 72 -0.37 8.80 1.80
CA THR A 72 0.34 7.53 1.99
C THR A 72 1.82 7.77 2.25
N ILE A 73 2.40 6.93 3.09
CA ILE A 73 3.83 6.89 3.38
C ILE A 73 4.29 5.46 3.15
N SER A 74 5.32 5.28 2.35
CA SER A 74 5.90 3.97 2.08
C SER A 74 7.39 3.98 2.42
N THR A 75 7.87 2.87 2.96
CA THR A 75 9.29 2.67 3.24
C THR A 75 9.88 1.75 2.19
N VAL A 76 11.00 2.15 1.60
CA VAL A 76 11.70 1.38 0.58
C VAL A 76 13.16 1.18 0.98
N TYR A 77 13.76 0.08 0.54
CA TYR A 77 15.17 -0.23 0.76
C TYR A 77 15.95 0.02 -0.53
N GLN A 78 17.00 0.80 -0.44
CA GLN A 78 17.88 1.11 -1.56
C GLN A 78 19.35 1.14 -1.11
N GLU A 79 20.29 0.84 -2.01
CA GLU A 79 21.71 1.03 -1.75
C GLU A 79 22.06 2.50 -1.64
N ASN A 80 21.52 3.33 -2.54
CA ASN A 80 21.71 4.78 -2.51
C ASN A 80 20.46 5.44 -1.92
N VAL A 81 20.57 5.90 -0.69
CA VAL A 81 19.46 6.56 0.03
C VAL A 81 19.33 8.05 -0.32
N GLN A 82 20.27 8.62 -1.04
CA GLN A 82 20.25 10.03 -1.38
C GLN A 82 19.46 10.33 -2.65
N LYS A 83 19.22 9.31 -3.46
CA LYS A 83 18.47 9.45 -4.72
C LYS A 83 17.44 8.33 -4.83
N LEU A 84 16.17 8.71 -4.92
CA LEU A 84 15.08 7.75 -5.07
C LEU A 84 15.19 7.04 -6.42
N SER A 85 15.17 5.71 -6.40
CA SER A 85 15.15 4.90 -7.61
C SER A 85 13.90 5.16 -8.42
N LYS A 86 14.04 5.10 -9.73
CA LYS A 86 12.95 5.36 -10.68
C LYS A 86 11.75 4.44 -10.44
N GLU A 87 12.01 3.18 -10.09
CA GLU A 87 10.96 2.19 -9.77
C GLU A 87 10.16 2.53 -8.52
N ASN A 88 10.73 3.33 -7.61
CA ASN A 88 10.07 3.73 -6.37
C ASN A 88 9.35 5.07 -6.47
N MET A 89 9.51 5.78 -7.58
CA MET A 89 8.80 7.03 -7.81
C MET A 89 7.29 6.77 -7.91
N LYS A 90 6.50 7.69 -7.38
CA LYS A 90 5.03 7.60 -7.37
C LYS A 90 4.46 6.44 -6.54
N ARG A 91 5.31 5.74 -5.79
CA ARG A 91 4.87 4.65 -4.92
C ARG A 91 3.92 5.14 -3.82
N ALA A 92 4.22 6.30 -3.25
CA ALA A 92 3.42 6.92 -2.20
C ALA A 92 3.57 8.45 -2.26
N ASN A 93 2.78 9.16 -1.46
CA ASN A 93 2.93 10.60 -1.31
C ASN A 93 4.26 10.96 -0.65
N PHE A 94 4.66 10.18 0.34
CA PHE A 94 5.96 10.31 1.00
C PHE A 94 6.66 8.97 1.00
N ILE A 95 7.96 8.98 0.71
CA ILE A 95 8.75 7.75 0.61
C ILE A 95 9.95 7.90 1.53
N ILE A 96 10.11 6.93 2.44
CA ILE A 96 11.25 6.84 3.33
C ILE A 96 12.22 5.84 2.73
N CYS A 97 13.40 6.33 2.34
CA CYS A 97 14.47 5.46 1.84
C CYS A 97 15.32 4.98 3.00
N VAL A 98 15.45 3.67 3.12
CA VAL A 98 16.28 3.02 4.11
C VAL A 98 17.42 2.30 3.41
N ASP A 99 18.62 2.39 3.98
CA ASP A 99 19.80 1.69 3.46
C ASP A 99 19.54 0.17 3.46
N SER A 100 19.78 -0.46 2.32
CA SER A 100 19.57 -1.91 2.18
C SER A 100 20.49 -2.74 3.07
N ASP A 101 21.60 -2.17 3.53
CA ASP A 101 22.54 -2.85 4.45
C ASP A 101 22.08 -2.84 5.91
N ILE A 102 21.00 -2.15 6.23
CA ILE A 102 20.52 -2.10 7.61
C ILE A 102 20.11 -3.50 8.10
N THR A 103 20.43 -3.79 9.34
CA THR A 103 20.03 -5.04 9.97
C THR A 103 18.50 -5.09 10.13
N ARG A 104 17.91 -6.15 9.64
CA ARG A 104 16.46 -6.38 9.75
C ARG A 104 16.18 -7.29 10.93
N THR A 105 15.04 -7.07 11.57
CA THR A 105 14.63 -7.84 12.75
C THR A 105 13.73 -9.04 12.40
N PHE A 106 13.51 -9.27 11.13
CA PHE A 106 12.65 -10.36 10.65
C PHE A 106 13.24 -11.06 9.45
#